data_55ebf66640431968ad760654ecc41ec6
#
_entry.id   55ebf66640431968ad760654ecc41ec6
#
_cell.length_a   1.000
_cell.length_b   1.000
_cell.length_c   1.000
_cell.angle_alpha   90.00
_cell.angle_beta   90.00
_cell.angle_gamma   90.00
#
_symmetry.space_group_name_H-M   'P 1'
#
loop_
_entity.id
_entity.type
_entity.pdbx_description
1 polymer ?
#
loop_
_entity_poly.entity_id
_entity_poly.type
_entity_poly.pdbx_seq_one_letter_code
_entity_poly.pdbx_strand_id
1 'polypeptide(L)' 'MQPIHENSVYTPKESQELLKISPSTMSRMMKSGLIRAAKVGKQYRIMGKELLRVLSPAIEDKVGKAYNKARNWVHEA' A
#
# COMPACT_ATOMS: atom_id res chain seq x y z
N MET A 1 -4.36 -18.09 1.59
CA MET A 1 -3.86 -16.71 1.73
C MET A 1 -2.83 -16.64 2.86
N GLN A 2 -1.69 -16.08 2.58
CA GLN A 2 -0.66 -15.93 3.62
C GLN A 2 -0.94 -14.71 4.47
N PRO A 3 -0.80 -14.83 5.80
CA PRO A 3 -0.94 -13.66 6.66
C PRO A 3 0.22 -12.70 6.45
N ILE A 4 -0.08 -11.42 6.65
CA ILE A 4 0.94 -10.38 6.58
C ILE A 4 1.60 -10.26 7.95
N HIS A 5 2.92 -10.41 7.99
CA HIS A 5 3.69 -10.30 9.23
C HIS A 5 4.33 -8.92 9.30
N GLU A 6 4.08 -8.21 10.39
CA GLU A 6 4.53 -6.83 10.52
C GLU A 6 6.05 -6.67 10.44
N ASN A 7 6.80 -7.68 10.86
CA ASN A 7 8.26 -7.60 10.87
C ASN A 7 8.91 -8.23 9.65
N SER A 8 8.10 -8.72 8.71
CA SER A 8 8.61 -9.28 7.47
C SER A 8 8.75 -8.20 6.41
N VAL A 9 9.59 -8.51 5.43
CA VAL A 9 9.86 -7.60 4.32
C VAL A 9 9.24 -8.18 3.05
N TYR A 10 8.56 -7.34 2.30
CA TYR A 10 7.86 -7.76 1.09
C TYR A 10 8.32 -6.94 -0.11
N THR A 11 8.33 -7.58 -1.28
CA THR A 11 8.56 -6.87 -2.53
C THR A 11 7.28 -6.15 -2.94
N PRO A 12 7.36 -5.14 -3.82
CA PRO A 12 6.15 -4.51 -4.33
C PRO A 12 5.20 -5.51 -4.99
N LYS A 13 5.75 -6.50 -5.70
CA LYS A 13 4.93 -7.52 -6.35
C LYS A 13 4.18 -8.36 -5.32
N GLU A 14 4.88 -8.78 -4.26
CA GLU A 14 4.23 -9.53 -3.19
C GLU A 14 3.15 -8.69 -2.50
N SER A 15 3.45 -7.42 -2.29
CA SER A 15 2.50 -6.51 -1.68
C SER A 15 1.25 -6.33 -2.53
N GLN A 16 1.42 -6.24 -3.85
CA GLN A 16 0.30 -6.16 -4.77
C GLN A 16 -0.62 -7.37 -4.64
N GLU A 17 -0.03 -8.54 -4.55
CA GLU A 17 -0.78 -9.79 -4.42
C GLU A 17 -1.52 -9.86 -3.09
N LEU A 18 -0.83 -9.46 -2.01
CA LEU A 18 -1.45 -9.48 -0.69
C LEU A 18 -2.58 -8.47 -0.55
N LEU A 19 -2.40 -7.29 -1.11
CA LEU A 19 -3.41 -6.24 -1.08
C LEU A 19 -4.43 -6.37 -2.20
N LYS A 20 -4.16 -7.25 -3.16
CA LYS A 20 -5.03 -7.48 -4.34
C LYS A 20 -5.27 -6.19 -5.12
N ILE A 21 -4.19 -5.49 -5.41
CA ILE A 21 -4.23 -4.25 -6.18
C ILE A 21 -3.37 -4.38 -7.42
N SER A 22 -3.60 -3.50 -8.38
CA SER A 22 -2.85 -3.48 -9.63
C SER A 22 -1.45 -2.88 -9.42
N PRO A 23 -0.50 -3.17 -10.33
CA PRO A 23 0.83 -2.55 -10.27
C PRO A 23 0.78 -1.02 -10.29
N SER A 24 -0.13 -0.45 -11.08
CA SER A 24 -0.24 1.00 -11.14
C SER A 24 -0.75 1.60 -9.84
N THR A 25 -1.68 0.90 -9.17
CA THR A 25 -2.16 1.33 -7.86
C THR A 25 -1.03 1.26 -6.84
N MET A 26 -0.27 0.17 -6.86
CA MET A 26 0.87 0.01 -5.96
C MET A 26 1.89 1.14 -6.15
N SER A 27 2.22 1.43 -7.39
CA SER A 27 3.16 2.49 -7.72
C SER A 27 2.66 3.84 -7.21
N ARG A 28 1.37 4.09 -7.37
CA ARG A 28 0.76 5.33 -6.93
C ARG A 28 0.80 5.48 -5.42
N MET A 29 0.52 4.39 -4.71
CA MET A 29 0.55 4.39 -3.25
C MET A 29 1.97 4.62 -2.72
N MET A 30 2.96 4.05 -3.39
CA MET A 30 4.35 4.26 -3.01
C MET A 30 4.79 5.69 -3.28
N LYS A 31 4.39 6.25 -4.42
CA LYS A 31 4.76 7.62 -4.79
C LYS A 31 4.10 8.66 -3.89
N SER A 32 2.87 8.40 -3.47
CA SER A 32 2.15 9.32 -2.60
C SER A 32 2.60 9.23 -1.14
N GLY A 33 3.39 8.21 -0.79
CA GLY A 33 3.82 8.00 0.58
C GLY A 33 2.81 7.26 1.44
N LEU A 34 1.72 6.79 0.84
CA LEU A 34 0.72 6.02 1.58
C LEU A 34 1.32 4.71 2.07
N ILE A 35 2.16 4.10 1.25
CA ILE A 35 2.95 2.94 1.65
C ILE A 35 4.41 3.35 1.59
N ARG A 36 5.08 3.27 2.73
CA ARG A 36 6.51 3.59 2.80
C ARG A 36 7.31 2.39 2.33
N ALA A 37 8.20 2.64 1.39
CA ALA A 37 9.08 1.62 0.86
C ALA A 37 10.52 2.11 0.90
N ALA A 38 11.42 1.23 1.29
CA ALA A 38 12.85 1.53 1.28
C ALA A 38 13.46 0.93 0.03
N LYS A 39 14.31 1.70 -0.65
CA LYS A 39 15.02 1.20 -1.81
C LYS A 39 16.34 0.61 -1.33
N VAL A 40 16.48 -0.70 -1.52
CA VAL A 40 17.69 -1.42 -1.14
C VAL A 40 18.33 -1.94 -2.42
N GLY A 41 19.44 -1.33 -2.80
CA GLY A 41 20.03 -1.64 -4.09
C GLY A 41 19.12 -1.16 -5.20
N LYS A 42 18.72 -2.07 -6.08
CA LYS A 42 17.83 -1.75 -7.20
C LYS A 42 16.39 -2.12 -6.95
N GLN A 43 16.08 -2.60 -5.75
CA GLN A 43 14.75 -3.10 -5.45
C GLN A 43 14.15 -2.37 -4.27
N TYR A 44 12.83 -2.23 -4.31
CA TYR A 44 12.09 -1.68 -3.18
C TYR A 44 11.74 -2.78 -2.20
N ARG A 45 11.73 -2.42 -0.92
CA ARG A 45 11.35 -3.32 0.16
C ARG A 45 10.30 -2.64 1.01
N ILE A 46 9.23 -3.35 1.30
CA ILE A 46 8.10 -2.85 2.06
C ILE A 46 7.94 -3.68 3.32
N MET A 47 7.93 -3.01 4.48
CA MET A 47 7.70 -3.71 5.73
C MET A 47 6.24 -4.12 5.84
N GLY A 48 6.01 -5.32 6.40
CA GLY A 48 4.65 -5.80 6.59
C GLY A 48 3.80 -4.85 7.41
N LYS A 49 4.41 -4.15 8.37
CA LYS A 49 3.67 -3.19 9.18
C LYS A 49 3.07 -2.07 8.32
N GLU A 50 3.70 -1.72 7.22
CA GLU A 50 3.15 -0.72 6.30
C GLU A 50 1.90 -1.24 5.60
N LEU A 51 1.92 -2.51 5.21
CA LEU A 51 0.77 -3.13 4.58
C LEU A 51 -0.40 -3.23 5.57
N LEU A 52 -0.10 -3.63 6.80
CA LEU A 52 -1.12 -3.72 7.83
C LEU A 52 -1.69 -2.35 8.19
N ARG A 53 -0.85 -1.33 8.17
CA ARG A 53 -1.28 0.03 8.44
C ARG A 53 -2.29 0.50 7.40
N VAL A 54 -2.04 0.21 6.13
CA VAL A 54 -2.95 0.58 5.06
C VAL A 54 -4.30 -0.13 5.19
N LEU A 55 -4.28 -1.36 5.69
CA LEU A 55 -5.50 -2.14 5.88
C LEU A 55 -6.22 -1.80 7.19
N SER A 56 -5.62 -0.98 8.03
CA SER A 56 -6.19 -0.65 9.33
C SER A 56 -7.30 0.40 9.21
N PRO A 57 -8.44 0.20 9.88
CA PRO A 57 -9.50 1.20 9.89
C PRO A 57 -9.06 2.57 10.43
N ALA A 58 -8.10 2.58 11.35
CA ALA A 58 -7.60 3.83 11.91
C ALA A 58 -6.88 4.67 10.87
N ILE A 59 -6.25 4.02 9.90
CA ILE A 59 -5.60 4.72 8.79
C ILE A 59 -6.63 5.30 7.84
N GLU A 60 -7.74 4.61 7.68
CA GLU A 60 -8.81 5.09 6.82
C GLU A 60 -9.31 6.46 7.27
N ASP A 61 -9.38 6.70 8.56
CA ASP A 61 -9.80 7.99 9.07
C ASP A 61 -8.80 9.09 8.76
N LYS A 62 -7.51 8.79 8.82
CA LYS A 62 -6.45 9.80 8.63
C LYS A 62 -6.16 10.07 7.17
N VAL A 63 -6.08 9.02 6.38
CA VAL A 63 -5.77 9.15 4.95
C VAL A 63 -7.04 9.14 4.13
N GLY A 64 -8.15 8.89 4.78
CA GLY A 64 -9.43 8.70 4.12
C GLY A 64 -9.83 9.83 3.21
N LYS A 65 -9.59 11.06 3.62
CA LYS A 65 -9.99 12.20 2.81
C LYS A 65 -9.25 12.24 1.48
N ALA A 66 -7.94 12.06 1.51
CA ALA A 66 -7.15 12.03 0.28
C ALA A 66 -7.45 10.79 -0.54
N TYR A 67 -7.51 9.65 0.14
CA TYR A 67 -7.79 8.38 -0.53
C TYR A 67 -9.20 8.33 -1.09
N ASN A 68 -10.18 8.76 -0.31
CA ASN A 68 -11.57 8.78 -0.77
C ASN A 68 -11.77 9.76 -1.91
N LYS A 69 -11.05 10.87 -1.89
CA LYS A 69 -11.13 11.83 -2.96
C LYS A 69 -10.64 11.21 -4.27
N ALA A 70 -9.51 10.51 -4.22
CA ALA A 70 -8.99 9.83 -5.39
C ALA A 70 -9.88 8.67 -5.80
N ARG A 71 -10.41 7.96 -4.82
CA ARG A 71 -11.29 6.83 -5.06
C ARG A 71 -12.60 7.26 -5.69
N ASN A 72 -13.19 8.34 -5.18
CA ASN A 72 -14.42 8.86 -5.73
C ASN A 72 -14.23 9.30 -7.18
N TRP A 73 -13.08 9.89 -7.44
CA TRP A 73 -12.74 10.30 -8.80
C TRP A 73 -12.69 9.09 -9.72
N VAL A 74 -12.12 7.98 -9.27
CA VAL A 74 -12.02 6.75 -10.06
C VAL A 74 -13.40 6.12 -10.22
N HIS A 75 -14.21 6.14 -9.17
CA HIS A 75 -15.55 5.55 -9.23
C HIS A 75 -16.51 6.30 -10.13
N GLU A 76 -16.34 7.59 -10.21
CA GLU A 76 -17.20 8.41 -11.03
C GLU A 76 -16.79 8.40 -12.51
N ALA A 77 -15.58 7.92 -12.76
CA ALA A 77 -15.11 7.74 -14.13
C ALA A 77 -15.65 6.42 -14.74
#